data_fb6e8c20378a33f1195448b72eae662c
#
_entry.id   fb6e8c20378a33f1195448b72eae662c
#
_cell.length_a   1.000
_cell.length_b   1.000
_cell.length_c   1.000
_cell.angle_alpha   90.00
_cell.angle_beta   90.00
_cell.angle_gamma   90.00
#
_symmetry.space_group_name_H-M   'P 1'
#
loop_
_entity.id
_entity.type
_entity.pdbx_description
1 polymer ?
#
loop_
_entity_poly.entity_id
_entity_poly.type
_entity_poly.pdbx_seq_one_letter_code
_entity_poly.pdbx_strand_id
1 'polypeptide(L)'
;MKRLLLATAVSLLTATTAMAQTVYIVRHAEKVDDSADAALSEAGQARARALADALRDAHPVLVLTSPLQRTVQTAAQTAEYHSAPSETVSLEGGGAAHIAAVAARVRALPEDAVVLIVGHSNTVPDIARALGYEAAADMPECEYDRMTRLTVDGGAVQAVISRYGAPSDC
;
A
#
# COMPACT_ATOMS: atom_id res chain seq x y z
N MET A 1 -63.05 1.32 -32.56
CA MET A 1 -62.42 1.26 -31.23
C MET A 1 -60.96 0.82 -31.43
N LYS A 2 -59.99 1.79 -31.41
CA LYS A 2 -58.55 1.53 -31.60
C LYS A 2 -57.96 1.32 -30.21
N ARG A 3 -57.44 0.13 -29.92
CA ARG A 3 -56.72 -0.16 -28.66
C ARG A 3 -55.27 0.31 -28.82
N LEU A 4 -54.89 1.30 -28.03
CA LEU A 4 -53.53 1.81 -27.90
C LEU A 4 -52.76 0.88 -26.93
N LEU A 5 -51.79 0.14 -27.42
CA LEU A 5 -50.87 -0.67 -26.59
C LEU A 5 -49.74 0.24 -26.13
N LEU A 6 -49.71 0.55 -24.83
CA LEU A 6 -48.61 1.25 -24.18
C LEU A 6 -47.51 0.22 -23.90
N ALA A 7 -46.39 0.31 -24.60
CA ALA A 7 -45.19 -0.46 -24.32
C ALA A 7 -44.37 0.26 -23.25
N THR A 8 -44.36 -0.27 -22.05
CA THR A 8 -43.51 0.16 -20.94
C THR A 8 -42.07 -0.37 -21.17
N ALA A 9 -41.16 0.51 -21.53
CA ALA A 9 -39.76 0.18 -21.59
C ALA A 9 -39.18 0.16 -20.17
N VAL A 10 -38.81 -1.04 -19.69
CA VAL A 10 -38.08 -1.21 -18.42
C VAL A 10 -36.61 -0.98 -18.71
N SER A 11 -36.07 0.15 -18.32
CA SER A 11 -34.61 0.41 -18.35
C SER A 11 -33.95 -0.35 -17.21
N LEU A 12 -33.20 -1.41 -17.51
CA LEU A 12 -32.29 -2.06 -16.56
C LEU A 12 -31.11 -1.10 -16.33
N LEU A 13 -31.06 -0.46 -15.16
CA LEU A 13 -29.83 0.16 -14.67
C LEU A 13 -28.86 -0.96 -14.26
N THR A 14 -27.88 -1.23 -15.08
CA THR A 14 -26.72 -2.04 -14.66
C THR A 14 -25.87 -1.17 -13.74
N ALA A 15 -25.89 -1.45 -12.43
CA ALA A 15 -24.94 -0.88 -11.51
C ALA A 15 -23.54 -1.49 -11.85
N THR A 16 -22.70 -0.71 -12.51
CA THR A 16 -21.26 -1.03 -12.58
C THR A 16 -20.69 -0.84 -11.18
N THR A 17 -20.26 -1.93 -10.53
CA THR A 17 -19.45 -1.81 -9.33
C THR A 17 -18.16 -1.12 -9.73
N ALA A 18 -17.94 0.09 -9.21
CA ALA A 18 -16.66 0.77 -9.38
C ALA A 18 -15.57 -0.12 -8.76
N MET A 19 -14.63 -0.56 -9.60
CA MET A 19 -13.47 -1.34 -9.16
C MET A 19 -12.42 -0.31 -8.73
N ALA A 20 -12.01 -0.36 -7.46
CA ALA A 20 -11.05 0.58 -6.90
C ALA A 20 -9.83 -0.16 -6.38
N GLN A 21 -8.65 0.20 -6.90
CA GLN A 21 -7.38 -0.33 -6.41
C GLN A 21 -7.11 0.17 -4.99
N THR A 22 -6.66 -0.72 -4.11
CA THR A 22 -6.30 -0.38 -2.74
C THR A 22 -4.79 -0.55 -2.53
N VAL A 23 -4.12 0.50 -2.06
CA VAL A 23 -2.66 0.48 -1.80
C VAL A 23 -2.41 0.83 -0.35
N TYR A 24 -1.83 -0.11 0.39
CA TYR A 24 -1.31 0.11 1.74
C TYR A 24 0.16 0.48 1.64
N ILE A 25 0.56 1.57 2.26
CA ILE A 25 1.94 2.07 2.24
C ILE A 25 2.40 2.28 3.67
N VAL A 26 3.48 1.61 4.05
CA VAL A 26 4.12 1.71 5.37
C VAL A 26 5.63 1.87 5.24
N ARG A 27 6.24 2.45 6.24
CA ARG A 27 7.69 2.43 6.42
C ARG A 27 8.11 1.06 6.97
N HIS A 28 9.37 0.64 6.71
CA HIS A 28 9.98 -0.49 7.41
C HIS A 28 9.93 -0.30 8.92
N ALA A 29 9.90 -1.38 9.67
CA ALA A 29 9.90 -1.39 11.12
C ALA A 29 11.29 -1.07 11.71
N GLU A 30 11.40 -1.00 13.02
CA GLU A 30 12.60 -0.61 13.77
C GLU A 30 13.80 -1.52 13.45
N LYS A 31 14.95 -0.88 13.21
CA LYS A 31 16.22 -1.54 12.90
C LYS A 31 16.95 -1.98 14.18
N VAL A 32 17.77 -3.03 14.07
CA VAL A 32 18.65 -3.47 15.16
C VAL A 32 19.81 -2.49 15.38
N ASP A 33 20.28 -1.84 14.32
CA ASP A 33 21.41 -0.89 14.31
C ASP A 33 21.32 0.07 13.12
N ASP A 34 22.34 0.92 12.94
CA ASP A 34 22.42 1.90 11.86
C ASP A 34 23.24 1.42 10.63
N SER A 35 23.48 0.13 10.51
CA SER A 35 24.15 -0.41 9.33
C SER A 35 23.31 -0.18 8.06
N ALA A 36 23.98 -0.16 6.91
CA ALA A 36 23.35 0.15 5.62
C ALA A 36 22.21 -0.84 5.28
N ASP A 37 22.38 -2.12 5.62
CA ASP A 37 21.39 -3.17 5.39
C ASP A 37 20.99 -3.84 6.72
N ALA A 38 20.66 -3.03 7.72
CA ALA A 38 20.21 -3.51 9.03
C ALA A 38 18.98 -4.40 8.95
N ALA A 39 18.99 -5.46 9.72
CA ALA A 39 17.82 -6.28 10.00
C ALA A 39 16.87 -5.59 10.98
N LEU A 40 15.69 -6.17 11.22
CA LEU A 40 14.76 -5.70 12.25
C LEU A 40 15.25 -6.02 13.65
N SER A 41 15.05 -5.08 14.56
CA SER A 41 15.15 -5.29 15.99
C SER A 41 14.00 -6.19 16.51
N GLU A 42 14.03 -6.53 17.79
CA GLU A 42 12.91 -7.23 18.42
C GLU A 42 11.60 -6.41 18.37
N ALA A 43 11.69 -5.09 18.60
CA ALA A 43 10.57 -4.16 18.44
C ALA A 43 10.08 -4.14 16.98
N GLY A 44 10.98 -4.10 16.00
CA GLY A 44 10.65 -4.16 14.59
C GLY A 44 9.97 -5.47 14.18
N GLN A 45 10.41 -6.60 14.73
CA GLN A 45 9.74 -7.88 14.51
C GLN A 45 8.32 -7.91 15.11
N ALA A 46 8.13 -7.29 16.29
CA ALA A 46 6.81 -7.15 16.90
C ALA A 46 5.90 -6.25 16.02
N ARG A 47 6.45 -5.17 15.45
CA ARG A 47 5.71 -4.29 14.52
C ARG A 47 5.37 -5.01 13.20
N ALA A 48 6.25 -5.85 12.67
CA ALA A 48 5.96 -6.66 11.48
C ALA A 48 4.78 -7.62 11.72
N ARG A 49 4.70 -8.22 12.92
CA ARG A 49 3.53 -9.02 13.33
C ARG A 49 2.25 -8.19 13.40
N ALA A 50 2.35 -7.01 14.04
CA ALA A 50 1.21 -6.09 14.15
C ALA A 50 0.72 -5.58 12.78
N LEU A 51 1.62 -5.45 11.77
CA LEU A 51 1.24 -5.14 10.39
C LEU A 51 0.41 -6.28 9.78
N ALA A 52 0.84 -7.53 9.93
CA ALA A 52 0.09 -8.68 9.44
C ALA A 52 -1.30 -8.77 10.09
N ASP A 53 -1.39 -8.50 11.41
CA ASP A 53 -2.67 -8.46 12.11
C ASP A 53 -3.57 -7.31 11.63
N ALA A 54 -3.01 -6.12 11.41
CA ALA A 54 -3.75 -4.96 10.90
C ALA A 54 -4.28 -5.15 9.47
N LEU A 55 -3.60 -5.98 8.67
CA LEU A 55 -3.96 -6.28 7.28
C LEU A 55 -4.63 -7.64 7.10
N ARG A 56 -5.06 -8.30 8.19
CA ARG A 56 -5.65 -9.65 8.16
C ARG A 56 -6.77 -9.81 7.14
N ASP A 57 -7.64 -8.82 7.01
CA ASP A 57 -8.80 -8.83 6.13
C ASP A 57 -8.57 -8.03 4.83
N ALA A 58 -7.33 -7.58 4.57
CA ALA A 58 -7.01 -6.75 3.41
C ALA A 58 -6.78 -7.55 2.13
N HIS A 59 -6.30 -8.79 2.23
CA HIS A 59 -6.03 -9.71 1.12
C HIS A 59 -5.13 -9.14 0.01
N PRO A 60 -3.92 -8.61 0.34
CA PRO A 60 -3.01 -8.12 -0.68
C PRO A 60 -2.62 -9.23 -1.67
N VAL A 61 -2.67 -8.91 -2.96
CA VAL A 61 -2.29 -9.82 -4.06
C VAL A 61 -0.83 -9.64 -4.47
N LEU A 62 -0.18 -8.60 -3.96
CA LEU A 62 1.23 -8.30 -4.21
C LEU A 62 1.80 -7.49 -3.05
N VAL A 63 3.05 -7.79 -2.70
CA VAL A 63 3.85 -7.03 -1.73
C VAL A 63 5.08 -6.46 -2.44
N LEU A 64 5.29 -5.14 -2.36
CA LEU A 64 6.44 -4.45 -2.93
C LEU A 64 7.37 -3.97 -1.82
N THR A 65 8.66 -4.25 -1.95
CA THR A 65 9.70 -3.82 -1.00
C THR A 65 10.90 -3.22 -1.73
N SER A 66 11.77 -2.50 -1.03
CA SER A 66 13.14 -2.32 -1.48
C SER A 66 13.95 -3.62 -1.26
N PRO A 67 15.17 -3.76 -1.81
CA PRO A 67 15.99 -4.95 -1.57
C PRO A 67 16.61 -5.02 -0.16
N LEU A 68 16.39 -3.99 0.69
CA LEU A 68 16.99 -3.93 2.02
C LEU A 68 16.24 -4.83 3.03
N GLN A 69 17.01 -5.55 3.85
CA GLN A 69 16.49 -6.53 4.79
C GLN A 69 15.33 -6.01 5.63
N ARG A 70 15.42 -4.78 6.15
CA ARG A 70 14.38 -4.17 6.98
C ARG A 70 13.02 -4.06 6.28
N THR A 71 12.97 -3.76 4.98
CA THR A 71 11.70 -3.71 4.25
C THR A 71 11.16 -5.10 3.96
N VAL A 72 12.03 -6.02 3.55
CA VAL A 72 11.69 -7.42 3.28
C VAL A 72 11.16 -8.10 4.54
N GLN A 73 11.85 -7.95 5.67
CA GLN A 73 11.46 -8.55 6.94
C GLN A 73 10.16 -7.95 7.51
N THR A 74 9.93 -6.64 7.33
CA THR A 74 8.66 -6.00 7.72
C THR A 74 7.48 -6.58 6.95
N ALA A 75 7.66 -6.86 5.68
CA ALA A 75 6.62 -7.37 4.78
C ALA A 75 6.34 -8.86 4.97
N ALA A 76 7.35 -9.65 5.41
CA ALA A 76 7.39 -11.10 5.31
C ALA A 76 6.15 -11.78 5.91
N GLN A 77 5.74 -11.41 7.12
CA GLN A 77 4.61 -12.06 7.80
C GLN A 77 3.26 -11.77 7.11
N THR A 78 3.06 -10.54 6.60
CA THR A 78 1.87 -10.22 5.81
C THR A 78 1.84 -11.01 4.50
N ALA A 79 2.98 -11.09 3.80
CA ALA A 79 3.11 -11.85 2.57
C ALA A 79 2.84 -13.34 2.79
N GLU A 80 3.41 -13.93 3.84
CA GLU A 80 3.19 -15.33 4.22
C GLU A 80 1.72 -15.62 4.55
N TYR A 81 1.11 -14.80 5.42
CA TYR A 81 -0.28 -14.95 5.85
C TYR A 81 -1.26 -14.98 4.67
N HIS A 82 -1.05 -14.11 3.68
CA HIS A 82 -1.91 -14.00 2.51
C HIS A 82 -1.45 -14.86 1.31
N SER A 83 -0.33 -15.57 1.43
CA SER A 83 0.33 -16.24 0.30
C SER A 83 0.56 -15.29 -0.88
N ALA A 84 0.81 -14.02 -0.58
CA ALA A 84 1.02 -12.97 -1.57
C ALA A 84 2.48 -12.98 -2.07
N PRO A 85 2.71 -12.96 -3.38
CA PRO A 85 4.05 -12.83 -3.92
C PRO A 85 4.70 -11.51 -3.47
N SER A 86 6.00 -11.58 -3.17
CA SER A 86 6.80 -10.39 -2.82
C SER A 86 7.76 -10.08 -3.95
N GLU A 87 7.78 -8.83 -4.40
CA GLU A 87 8.70 -8.30 -5.40
C GLU A 87 9.59 -7.22 -4.77
N THR A 88 10.90 -7.31 -4.99
CA THR A 88 11.83 -6.24 -4.62
C THR A 88 12.02 -5.28 -5.79
N VAL A 89 11.81 -3.99 -5.54
CA VAL A 89 12.05 -2.92 -6.52
C VAL A 89 13.43 -2.32 -6.27
N SER A 90 14.27 -2.29 -7.32
CA SER A 90 15.66 -1.83 -7.23
C SER A 90 15.77 -0.41 -6.67
N LEU A 91 16.87 -0.15 -5.96
CA LEU A 91 17.31 1.20 -5.54
C LEU A 91 18.34 1.79 -6.52
N GLU A 92 18.67 1.10 -7.59
CA GLU A 92 19.56 1.63 -8.63
C GLU A 92 18.93 2.88 -9.27
N GLY A 93 19.74 3.89 -9.51
CA GLY A 93 19.26 5.20 -9.97
C GLY A 93 18.74 6.11 -8.86
N GLY A 94 18.78 5.66 -7.58
CA GLY A 94 18.40 6.45 -6.41
C GLY A 94 16.90 6.48 -6.12
N GLY A 95 16.51 7.29 -5.12
CA GLY A 95 15.15 7.33 -4.59
C GLY A 95 14.10 7.68 -5.64
N ALA A 96 14.35 8.65 -6.51
CA ALA A 96 13.39 9.06 -7.53
C ALA A 96 13.10 7.92 -8.55
N ALA A 97 14.12 7.18 -8.96
CA ALA A 97 13.96 6.04 -9.86
C ALA A 97 13.18 4.91 -9.19
N HIS A 98 13.50 4.62 -7.92
CA HIS A 98 12.76 3.64 -7.11
C HIS A 98 11.27 4.00 -6.97
N ILE A 99 10.97 5.25 -6.59
CA ILE A 99 9.60 5.75 -6.45
C ILE A 99 8.81 5.60 -7.76
N ALA A 100 9.43 6.00 -8.88
CA ALA A 100 8.81 5.88 -10.21
C ALA A 100 8.54 4.42 -10.58
N ALA A 101 9.48 3.51 -10.29
CA ALA A 101 9.34 2.09 -10.57
C ALA A 101 8.24 1.45 -9.72
N VAL A 102 8.17 1.76 -8.41
CA VAL A 102 7.09 1.30 -7.52
C VAL A 102 5.74 1.78 -8.05
N ALA A 103 5.59 3.08 -8.37
CA ALA A 103 4.35 3.63 -8.88
C ALA A 103 3.94 3.02 -10.23
N ALA A 104 4.90 2.79 -11.13
CA ALA A 104 4.63 2.13 -12.41
C ALA A 104 4.16 0.68 -12.21
N ARG A 105 4.78 -0.04 -11.27
CA ARG A 105 4.38 -1.43 -10.96
C ARG A 105 2.97 -1.51 -10.39
N VAL A 106 2.59 -0.60 -9.51
CA VAL A 106 1.21 -0.51 -8.97
C VAL A 106 0.21 -0.24 -10.09
N ARG A 107 0.48 0.75 -10.95
CA ARG A 107 -0.42 1.10 -12.07
C ARG A 107 -0.60 -0.01 -13.11
N ALA A 108 0.34 -0.95 -13.19
CA ALA A 108 0.27 -2.10 -14.10
C ALA A 108 -0.60 -3.25 -13.55
N LEU A 109 -1.11 -3.15 -12.33
CA LEU A 109 -1.98 -4.14 -11.72
C LEU A 109 -3.45 -3.89 -12.10
N PRO A 110 -4.32 -4.91 -11.95
CA PRO A 110 -5.76 -4.74 -12.11
C PRO A 110 -6.34 -3.63 -11.21
N GLU A 111 -7.42 -2.99 -11.67
CA GLU A 111 -8.08 -1.89 -10.97
C GLU A 111 -8.70 -2.30 -9.61
N ASP A 112 -8.86 -3.57 -9.34
CA ASP A 112 -9.35 -4.12 -8.05
C ASP A 112 -8.22 -4.68 -7.17
N ALA A 113 -6.96 -4.55 -7.60
CA ALA A 113 -5.84 -5.10 -6.86
C ALA A 113 -5.64 -4.44 -5.49
N VAL A 114 -5.31 -5.25 -4.50
CA VAL A 114 -4.84 -4.80 -3.20
C VAL A 114 -3.33 -5.02 -3.11
N VAL A 115 -2.58 -3.98 -2.76
CA VAL A 115 -1.11 -3.99 -2.73
C VAL A 115 -0.60 -3.50 -1.39
N LEU A 116 0.41 -4.17 -0.84
CA LEU A 116 1.21 -3.65 0.27
C LEU A 116 2.55 -3.14 -0.27
N ILE A 117 2.93 -1.92 0.11
CA ILE A 117 4.23 -1.32 -0.15
C ILE A 117 4.93 -1.07 1.18
N VAL A 118 6.15 -1.60 1.32
CA VAL A 118 7.01 -1.33 2.46
C VAL A 118 8.25 -0.57 1.99
N GLY A 119 8.34 0.71 2.38
CA GLY A 119 9.40 1.62 1.97
C GLY A 119 10.19 2.20 3.15
N HIS A 120 10.68 3.43 2.98
CA HIS A 120 11.51 4.17 3.93
C HIS A 120 10.87 5.52 4.25
N SER A 121 11.27 6.18 5.35
CA SER A 121 10.78 7.52 5.75
C SER A 121 10.82 8.53 4.61
N ASN A 122 11.88 8.49 3.80
CA ASN A 122 12.11 9.40 2.67
C ASN A 122 11.45 8.95 1.34
N THR A 123 10.92 7.74 1.23
CA THR A 123 10.29 7.26 -0.02
C THR A 123 8.79 7.06 0.12
N VAL A 124 8.30 6.71 1.31
CA VAL A 124 6.86 6.44 1.56
C VAL A 124 5.97 7.64 1.20
N PRO A 125 6.27 8.88 1.63
CA PRO A 125 5.47 10.03 1.25
C PRO A 125 5.48 10.29 -0.26
N ASP A 126 6.64 10.16 -0.90
CA ASP A 126 6.80 10.41 -2.33
C ASP A 126 6.15 9.31 -3.19
N ILE A 127 6.14 8.06 -2.74
CA ILE A 127 5.37 6.99 -3.38
C ILE A 127 3.87 7.31 -3.32
N ALA A 128 3.36 7.78 -2.17
CA ALA A 128 1.97 8.18 -2.04
C ALA A 128 1.61 9.35 -2.97
N ARG A 129 2.49 10.37 -3.07
CA ARG A 129 2.33 11.49 -4.03
C ARG A 129 2.37 11.01 -5.48
N ALA A 130 3.31 10.14 -5.81
CA ALA A 130 3.42 9.56 -7.15
C ALA A 130 2.19 8.72 -7.54
N LEU A 131 1.46 8.18 -6.57
CA LEU A 131 0.20 7.46 -6.77
C LEU A 131 -1.03 8.39 -6.77
N GLY A 132 -0.84 9.72 -6.63
CA GLY A 132 -1.90 10.73 -6.73
C GLY A 132 -2.37 11.31 -5.40
N TYR A 133 -1.77 10.95 -4.26
CA TYR A 133 -2.05 11.60 -2.98
C TYR A 133 -1.07 12.76 -2.73
N GLU A 134 -1.29 13.89 -3.41
CA GLU A 134 -0.42 15.08 -3.36
C GLU A 134 -0.24 15.64 -1.94
N ALA A 135 -1.24 15.50 -1.07
CA ALA A 135 -1.21 16.01 0.30
C ALA A 135 -0.46 15.10 1.29
N ALA A 136 0.26 14.08 0.82
CA ALA A 136 1.02 13.20 1.69
C ALA A 136 2.07 13.98 2.50
N ALA A 137 1.93 13.95 3.82
CA ALA A 137 2.87 14.61 4.74
C ALA A 137 4.18 13.81 4.85
N ASP A 138 5.29 14.52 4.96
CA ASP A 138 6.59 13.91 5.22
C ASP A 138 6.57 13.04 6.48
N MET A 139 7.47 12.08 6.56
CA MET A 139 7.54 11.11 7.65
C MET A 139 8.80 11.32 8.48
N PRO A 140 8.66 11.71 9.77
CA PRO A 140 9.80 11.79 10.68
C PRO A 140 10.54 10.46 10.82
N GLU A 141 11.85 10.51 11.08
CA GLU A 141 12.67 9.30 11.26
C GLU A 141 12.29 8.45 12.49
N CYS A 142 11.62 9.05 13.48
CA CYS A 142 11.09 8.36 14.66
C CYS A 142 9.74 7.66 14.40
N GLU A 143 9.06 7.95 13.27
CA GLU A 143 7.71 7.47 13.02
C GLU A 143 7.71 6.13 12.25
N TYR A 144 7.23 5.06 12.90
CA TYR A 144 7.16 3.71 12.34
C TYR A 144 5.74 3.16 12.24
N ASP A 145 4.78 3.75 12.94
CA ASP A 145 3.42 3.23 13.11
C ASP A 145 2.39 3.77 12.12
N ARG A 146 2.79 4.71 11.23
CA ARG A 146 1.90 5.25 10.20
C ARG A 146 1.64 4.23 9.09
N MET A 147 0.35 4.02 8.79
CA MET A 147 -0.10 3.31 7.61
C MET A 147 -0.99 4.22 6.78
N THR A 148 -0.61 4.43 5.53
CA THR A 148 -1.41 5.15 4.53
C THR A 148 -2.13 4.14 3.66
N ARG A 149 -3.46 4.18 3.63
CA ARG A 149 -4.29 3.44 2.69
C ARG A 149 -4.78 4.39 1.61
N LEU A 150 -4.42 4.12 0.36
CA LEU A 150 -4.98 4.81 -0.80
C LEU A 150 -6.06 3.94 -1.44
N THR A 151 -7.14 4.58 -1.86
CA THR A 151 -8.16 3.99 -2.74
C THR A 151 -8.12 4.77 -4.03
N VAL A 152 -7.82 4.11 -5.14
CA VAL A 152 -7.68 4.71 -6.48
C VAL A 152 -8.84 4.23 -7.35
N ASP A 153 -9.70 5.17 -7.76
CA ASP A 153 -10.89 4.91 -8.57
C ASP A 153 -10.92 5.88 -9.76
N GLY A 154 -10.75 5.37 -10.98
CA GLY A 154 -10.82 6.17 -12.20
C GLY A 154 -9.90 7.40 -12.22
N GLY A 155 -8.78 7.36 -11.48
CA GLY A 155 -7.84 8.47 -11.32
C GLY A 155 -8.13 9.38 -10.12
N ALA A 156 -9.24 9.23 -9.44
CA ALA A 156 -9.49 9.87 -8.15
C ALA A 156 -8.79 9.08 -7.03
N VAL A 157 -8.11 9.77 -6.11
CA VAL A 157 -7.38 9.15 -5.00
C VAL A 157 -7.93 9.64 -3.68
N GLN A 158 -8.35 8.71 -2.85
CA GLN A 158 -8.71 8.96 -1.45
C GLN A 158 -7.67 8.33 -0.54
N ALA A 159 -7.29 9.03 0.52
CA ALA A 159 -6.33 8.55 1.50
C ALA A 159 -6.94 8.46 2.90
N VAL A 160 -6.63 7.37 3.59
CA VAL A 160 -6.92 7.20 5.02
C VAL A 160 -5.61 6.91 5.72
N ILE A 161 -5.31 7.72 6.72
CA ILE A 161 -4.14 7.54 7.58
C ILE A 161 -4.58 6.85 8.85
N SER A 162 -3.91 5.76 9.19
CA SER A 162 -4.14 5.01 10.42
C SER A 162 -2.82 4.69 11.10
N ARG A 163 -2.89 4.12 12.31
CA ARG A 163 -1.75 3.67 13.09
C ARG A 163 -1.86 2.17 13.35
N TYR A 164 -0.72 1.48 13.43
CA TYR A 164 -0.65 0.06 13.73
C TYR A 164 0.52 -0.27 14.66
N GLY A 165 0.36 -1.31 15.47
CA GLY A 165 1.36 -1.74 16.43
C GLY A 165 1.55 -0.75 17.59
N ALA A 166 2.71 -0.78 18.22
CA ALA A 166 3.04 0.15 19.29
C ALA A 166 3.17 1.59 18.78
N PRO A 167 2.76 2.61 19.54
CA PRO A 167 2.98 4.01 19.19
C PRO A 167 4.48 4.30 18.95
N SER A 168 4.76 5.18 18.00
CA SER A 168 6.12 5.68 17.77
C SER A 168 6.50 6.74 18.79
N ASP A 169 7.76 6.75 19.22
CA ASP A 169 8.29 7.72 20.18
C ASP A 169 8.75 8.99 19.44
N CYS A 170 7.81 9.70 18.85
CA CYS A 170 8.06 11.01 18.25
C CYS A 170 7.65 12.15 19.22
#